data_8f0aa8ccc57d78dfcaf6d3da62723fa6
#
_entry.id   8f0aa8ccc57d78dfcaf6d3da62723fa6
#
_cell.length_a   1.000
_cell.length_b   1.000
_cell.length_c   1.000
_cell.angle_alpha   90.00
_cell.angle_beta   90.00
_cell.angle_gamma   90.00
#
_symmetry.space_group_name_H-M   'P 1'
#
loop_
_entity.id
_entity.type
_entity.pdbx_description
1 polymer ?
#
loop_
_entity_poly.entity_id
_entity_poly.type
_entity_poly.pdbx_seq_one_letter_code
_entity_poly.pdbx_strand_id
1 'polypeptide(L)'
;MLEIRGLHKIYGKYHALSGLDMTVETGALYGFVGPNGAGKTTTIKIMTGLLEAEEGRITINGMDARSDLGKLKAMIGYVPDFFGVYDNLTVSEYMEFFAACHHINGLVARKRYTALLEQVGLEDKLDFFVDGLSRGMKQRLCPVSYTHLRAH
;
A
#
# COMPACT_ATOMS: atom_id res chain seq x y z
N MET A 1 13.83 1.66 -10.19
CA MET A 1 14.85 1.07 -9.30
C MET A 1 14.64 1.61 -7.89
N LEU A 2 14.72 0.73 -6.88
CA LEU A 2 14.70 1.08 -5.46
C LEU A 2 16.09 0.75 -4.87
N GLU A 3 16.65 1.68 -4.13
CA GLU A 3 17.87 1.46 -3.37
C GLU A 3 17.68 1.86 -1.91
N ILE A 4 18.19 1.02 -1.01
CA ILE A 4 18.28 1.28 0.43
C ILE A 4 19.74 1.14 0.82
N ARG A 5 20.27 2.09 1.59
CA ARG A 5 21.65 2.11 2.05
C ARG A 5 21.71 2.44 3.54
N GLY A 6 22.32 1.54 4.30
CA GLY A 6 22.60 1.71 5.73
C GLY A 6 21.37 2.03 6.56
N LEU A 7 20.22 1.40 6.30
CA LEU A 7 18.96 1.75 6.97
C LEU A 7 18.95 1.24 8.42
N HIS A 8 18.76 2.15 9.37
CA HIS A 8 18.63 1.85 10.80
C HIS A 8 17.26 2.23 11.33
N LYS A 9 16.70 1.37 12.19
CA LYS A 9 15.47 1.64 12.94
C LYS A 9 15.54 1.08 14.34
N ILE A 10 15.26 1.93 15.32
CA ILE A 10 15.37 1.58 16.74
C ILE A 10 14.01 1.86 17.41
N TYR A 11 13.53 0.92 18.20
CA TYR A 11 12.36 1.05 19.07
C TYR A 11 12.80 0.90 20.54
N GLY A 12 12.99 2.02 21.23
CA GLY A 12 13.55 2.02 22.58
C GLY A 12 14.94 1.39 22.61
N LYS A 13 15.07 0.18 23.13
CA LYS A 13 16.32 -0.59 23.16
C LYS A 13 16.44 -1.65 22.04
N TYR A 14 15.40 -1.82 21.25
CA TYR A 14 15.33 -2.84 20.20
C TYR A 14 15.73 -2.28 18.85
N HIS A 15 16.80 -2.85 18.26
CA HIS A 15 17.24 -2.52 16.91
C HIS A 15 16.45 -3.35 15.90
N ALA A 16 15.45 -2.77 15.30
CA ALA A 16 14.61 -3.42 14.29
C ALA A 16 15.32 -3.51 12.93
N LEU A 17 16.18 -2.53 12.62
CA LEU A 17 17.06 -2.52 11.45
C LEU A 17 18.46 -2.03 11.89
N SER A 18 19.50 -2.72 11.44
CA SER A 18 20.90 -2.49 11.83
C SER A 18 21.79 -2.35 10.58
N GLY A 19 21.51 -1.36 9.73
CA GLY A 19 22.28 -1.11 8.54
C GLY A 19 21.83 -1.93 7.32
N LEU A 20 20.52 -2.00 7.07
CA LEU A 20 19.99 -2.73 5.92
C LEU A 20 20.39 -2.06 4.61
N ASP A 21 21.03 -2.83 3.74
CA ASP A 21 21.25 -2.50 2.33
C ASP A 21 20.42 -3.39 1.43
N MET A 22 19.74 -2.81 0.44
CA MET A 22 18.91 -3.54 -0.52
C MET A 22 18.84 -2.77 -1.84
N THR A 23 18.83 -3.49 -2.95
CA THR A 23 18.58 -2.94 -4.28
C THR A 23 17.53 -3.79 -4.99
N VAL A 24 16.54 -3.14 -5.57
CA VAL A 24 15.51 -3.78 -6.40
C VAL A 24 15.48 -3.07 -7.75
N GLU A 25 15.80 -3.81 -8.80
CA GLU A 25 15.83 -3.30 -10.16
C GLU A 25 14.41 -2.98 -10.68
N THR A 26 14.34 -2.08 -11.64
CA THR A 26 13.08 -1.75 -12.30
C THR A 26 12.50 -2.98 -12.99
N GLY A 27 11.22 -3.27 -12.78
CA GLY A 27 10.52 -4.43 -13.34
C GLY A 27 10.78 -5.75 -12.60
N ALA A 28 11.65 -5.77 -11.59
CA ALA A 28 11.90 -6.98 -10.82
C ALA A 28 10.73 -7.32 -9.87
N LEU A 29 10.45 -8.61 -9.72
CA LEU A 29 9.65 -9.16 -8.65
C LEU A 29 10.60 -9.57 -7.51
N TYR A 30 10.52 -8.87 -6.37
CA TYR A 30 11.42 -9.08 -5.24
C TYR A 30 10.69 -9.70 -4.04
N GLY A 31 11.12 -10.88 -3.61
CA GLY A 31 10.62 -11.56 -2.42
C GLY A 31 11.40 -11.16 -1.17
N PHE A 32 10.76 -10.45 -0.24
CA PHE A 32 11.37 -10.07 1.04
C PHE A 32 10.95 -11.04 2.14
N VAL A 33 11.75 -12.07 2.37
CA VAL A 33 11.45 -13.18 3.29
C VAL A 33 12.35 -13.15 4.54
N GLY A 34 11.86 -13.71 5.64
CA GLY A 34 12.59 -13.77 6.92
C GLY A 34 11.65 -14.10 8.09
N PRO A 35 12.18 -14.43 9.27
CA PRO A 35 11.38 -14.74 10.46
C PRO A 35 10.58 -13.52 10.96
N ASN A 36 9.64 -13.77 11.88
CA ASN A 36 8.96 -12.68 12.58
C ASN A 36 9.97 -11.87 13.39
N GLY A 37 9.83 -10.55 13.36
CA GLY A 37 10.79 -9.64 14.01
C GLY A 37 12.02 -9.28 13.16
N ALA A 38 12.22 -9.86 11.96
CA ALA A 38 13.37 -9.54 11.09
C ALA A 38 13.30 -8.14 10.42
N GLY A 39 12.40 -7.26 10.83
CA GLY A 39 12.33 -5.90 10.31
C GLY A 39 11.59 -5.72 8.97
N LYS A 40 11.00 -6.79 8.37
CA LYS A 40 10.33 -6.73 7.06
C LYS A 40 9.26 -5.64 6.99
N THR A 41 8.28 -5.69 7.88
CA THR A 41 7.19 -4.71 7.93
C THR A 41 7.70 -3.31 8.26
N THR A 42 8.73 -3.19 9.12
CA THR A 42 9.40 -1.94 9.44
C THR A 42 10.03 -1.33 8.18
N THR A 43 10.78 -2.13 7.42
CA THR A 43 11.39 -1.70 6.15
C THR A 43 10.33 -1.21 5.16
N ILE A 44 9.26 -1.98 4.95
CA ILE A 44 8.17 -1.60 4.05
C ILE A 44 7.51 -0.28 4.48
N LYS A 45 7.24 -0.11 5.79
CA LYS A 45 6.66 1.15 6.31
C LYS A 45 7.58 2.34 6.11
N ILE A 46 8.90 2.18 6.23
CA ILE A 46 9.84 3.26 5.97
C ILE A 46 9.90 3.57 4.47
N MET A 47 9.95 2.56 3.60
CA MET A 47 9.92 2.75 2.14
C MET A 47 8.68 3.50 1.67
N THR A 48 7.54 3.27 2.32
CA THR A 48 6.26 3.91 1.96
C THR A 48 6.05 5.28 2.64
N GLY A 49 7.00 5.74 3.44
CA GLY A 49 6.88 7.00 4.18
C GLY A 49 5.85 6.99 5.30
N LEU A 50 5.49 5.81 5.78
CA LEU A 50 4.61 5.62 6.95
C LEU A 50 5.38 5.60 8.27
N LEU A 51 6.69 5.47 8.20
CA LEU A 51 7.59 5.41 9.34
C LEU A 51 8.91 6.10 8.97
N GLU A 52 9.51 6.82 9.90
CA GLU A 52 10.84 7.40 9.75
C GLU A 52 11.93 6.44 10.22
N ALA A 53 13.07 6.45 9.54
CA ALA A 53 14.28 5.78 9.96
C ALA A 53 15.19 6.75 10.72
N GLU A 54 15.98 6.25 11.67
CA GLU A 54 17.00 7.04 12.38
C GLU A 54 18.15 7.41 11.45
N GLU A 55 18.63 6.41 10.68
CA GLU A 55 19.76 6.58 9.75
C GLU A 55 19.51 5.84 8.44
N GLY A 56 20.33 6.14 7.46
CA GLY A 56 20.30 5.51 6.15
C GLY A 56 19.55 6.34 5.12
N ARG A 57 19.52 5.83 3.89
CA ARG A 57 18.93 6.51 2.74
C ARG A 57 18.11 5.53 1.91
N ILE A 58 17.00 6.03 1.40
CA ILE A 58 16.15 5.31 0.44
C ILE A 58 16.00 6.20 -0.79
N THR A 59 16.28 5.63 -1.98
CA THR A 59 16.01 6.27 -3.26
C THR A 59 15.09 5.41 -4.09
N ILE A 60 14.09 6.05 -4.70
CA ILE A 60 13.15 5.41 -5.61
C ILE A 60 13.20 6.16 -6.93
N ASN A 61 13.58 5.47 -8.00
CA ASN A 61 13.81 6.06 -9.32
C ASN A 61 14.74 7.29 -9.29
N GLY A 62 15.79 7.21 -8.46
CA GLY A 62 16.77 8.29 -8.28
C GLY A 62 16.32 9.43 -7.35
N MET A 63 15.06 9.44 -6.90
CA MET A 63 14.55 10.45 -5.95
C MET A 63 14.74 9.96 -4.52
N ASP A 64 15.28 10.81 -3.65
CA ASP A 64 15.37 10.54 -2.21
C ASP A 64 13.97 10.53 -1.58
N ALA A 65 13.64 9.44 -0.91
CA ALA A 65 12.32 9.24 -0.30
C ALA A 65 11.97 10.29 0.77
N ARG A 66 12.97 10.98 1.34
CA ARG A 66 12.76 12.04 2.33
C ARG A 66 12.59 13.42 1.72
N SER A 67 12.94 13.61 0.44
CA SER A 67 12.94 14.93 -0.21
C SER A 67 11.53 15.47 -0.48
N ASP A 68 10.60 14.59 -0.83
CA ASP A 68 9.21 14.95 -1.14
C ASP A 68 8.29 13.75 -0.91
N LEU A 69 7.69 13.69 0.28
CA LEU A 69 6.76 12.63 0.66
C LEU A 69 5.51 12.58 -0.21
N GLY A 70 5.08 13.71 -0.76
CA GLY A 70 3.94 13.78 -1.66
C GLY A 70 4.22 13.05 -2.97
N LYS A 71 5.36 13.34 -3.59
CA LYS A 71 5.82 12.67 -4.80
C LYS A 71 6.12 11.19 -4.55
N LEU A 72 6.75 10.86 -3.41
CA LEU A 72 7.00 9.48 -3.01
C LEU A 72 5.71 8.69 -2.98
N LYS A 73 4.72 9.16 -2.22
CA LYS A 73 3.39 8.52 -2.11
C LYS A 73 2.70 8.42 -3.46
N ALA A 74 2.97 9.39 -4.36
CA ALA A 74 2.46 9.37 -5.72
C ALA A 74 3.04 8.24 -6.59
N MET A 75 4.19 7.70 -6.28
CA MET A 75 4.86 6.64 -7.06
C MET A 75 4.66 5.23 -6.48
N ILE A 76 4.15 5.11 -5.24
CA ILE A 76 4.07 3.85 -4.51
C ILE A 76 2.62 3.40 -4.38
N GLY A 77 2.33 2.16 -4.75
CA GLY A 77 1.14 1.43 -4.30
C GLY A 77 1.50 0.58 -3.08
N TYR A 78 0.81 0.78 -1.97
CA TYR A 78 1.03 0.00 -0.75
C TYR A 78 -0.24 -0.76 -0.37
N VAL A 79 -0.12 -2.06 -0.23
CA VAL A 79 -1.19 -2.94 0.26
C VAL A 79 -0.77 -3.45 1.63
N PRO A 80 -1.40 -2.97 2.72
CA PRO A 80 -1.06 -3.41 4.08
C PRO A 80 -1.59 -4.82 4.37
N ASP A 81 -0.95 -5.53 5.31
CA ASP A 81 -1.41 -6.83 5.82
C ASP A 81 -2.77 -6.72 6.53
N PHE A 82 -2.96 -5.59 7.20
CA PHE A 82 -4.20 -5.21 7.87
C PHE A 82 -4.68 -3.89 7.28
N PHE A 83 -5.84 -3.90 6.69
CA PHE A 83 -6.53 -2.68 6.29
C PHE A 83 -7.78 -2.53 7.16
N GLY A 84 -7.90 -1.35 7.75
CA GLY A 84 -9.14 -0.98 8.44
C GLY A 84 -10.27 -0.95 7.41
N VAL A 85 -11.29 -1.76 7.62
CA VAL A 85 -12.56 -1.58 6.93
C VAL A 85 -13.33 -0.51 7.70
N TYR A 86 -13.97 0.39 6.98
CA TYR A 86 -14.93 1.29 7.61
C TYR A 86 -16.19 0.46 7.84
N ASP A 87 -16.49 0.21 9.10
CA ASP A 87 -17.71 -0.48 9.50
C ASP A 87 -18.94 0.27 8.97
N ASN A 88 -19.93 -0.47 8.54
CA ASN A 88 -21.19 0.05 7.98
C ASN A 88 -21.12 0.72 6.59
N LEU A 89 -20.06 0.55 5.82
CA LEU A 89 -20.06 0.90 4.41
C LEU A 89 -20.33 -0.34 3.55
N THR A 90 -21.15 -0.18 2.53
CA THR A 90 -21.24 -1.15 1.44
C THR A 90 -19.97 -1.12 0.58
N VAL A 91 -19.74 -2.16 -0.20
CA VAL A 91 -18.59 -2.20 -1.13
C VAL A 91 -18.63 -1.01 -2.10
N SER A 92 -19.80 -0.63 -2.61
CA SER A 92 -19.93 0.53 -3.49
C SER A 92 -19.56 1.83 -2.79
N GLU A 93 -20.06 2.10 -1.58
CA GLU A 93 -19.72 3.28 -0.79
C GLU A 93 -18.24 3.32 -0.43
N TYR A 94 -17.67 2.19 -0.06
CA TYR A 94 -16.23 2.04 0.21
C TYR A 94 -15.39 2.39 -1.03
N MET A 95 -15.77 1.88 -2.20
CA MET A 95 -15.08 2.19 -3.45
C MET A 95 -15.25 3.64 -3.87
N GLU A 96 -16.43 4.23 -3.68
CA GLU A 96 -16.68 5.65 -3.92
C GLU A 96 -15.85 6.55 -3.03
N PHE A 97 -15.71 6.20 -1.74
CA PHE A 97 -14.84 6.92 -0.81
C PHE A 97 -13.38 6.95 -1.29
N PHE A 98 -12.82 5.79 -1.68
CA PHE A 98 -11.45 5.76 -2.19
C PHE A 98 -11.30 6.44 -3.55
N ALA A 99 -12.30 6.36 -4.42
CA ALA A 99 -12.31 7.10 -5.68
C ALA A 99 -12.28 8.62 -5.42
N ALA A 100 -13.05 9.10 -4.46
CA ALA A 100 -13.06 10.51 -4.06
C ALA A 100 -11.72 10.97 -3.50
N CYS A 101 -11.01 10.12 -2.73
CA CYS A 101 -9.65 10.39 -2.27
C CYS A 101 -8.65 10.60 -3.43
N HIS A 102 -8.95 10.04 -4.60
CA HIS A 102 -8.18 10.21 -5.83
C HIS A 102 -8.80 11.23 -6.80
N HIS A 103 -9.72 12.06 -6.32
CA HIS A 103 -10.44 13.09 -7.10
C HIS A 103 -11.24 12.52 -8.28
N ILE A 104 -11.68 11.27 -8.20
CA ILE A 104 -12.51 10.59 -9.19
C ILE A 104 -13.91 10.47 -8.60
N ASN A 105 -14.94 11.07 -9.26
CA ASN A 105 -16.29 11.12 -8.72
C ASN A 105 -17.34 10.70 -9.75
N GLY A 106 -18.54 10.45 -9.27
CA GLY A 106 -19.74 10.22 -10.08
C GLY A 106 -19.64 9.00 -11.00
N LEU A 107 -20.18 9.13 -12.20
CA LEU A 107 -20.25 8.01 -13.16
C LEU A 107 -18.87 7.48 -13.58
N VAL A 108 -17.86 8.34 -13.61
CA VAL A 108 -16.48 7.93 -13.94
C VAL A 108 -15.93 7.00 -12.86
N ALA A 109 -16.11 7.36 -11.58
CA ALA A 109 -15.73 6.53 -10.46
C ALA A 109 -16.43 5.18 -10.52
N ARG A 110 -17.77 5.20 -10.69
CA ARG A 110 -18.59 4.00 -10.72
C ARG A 110 -18.16 3.04 -11.83
N LYS A 111 -17.98 3.54 -13.05
CA LYS A 111 -17.51 2.72 -14.17
C LYS A 111 -16.15 2.09 -13.88
N ARG A 112 -15.23 2.88 -13.30
CA ARG A 112 -13.87 2.40 -12.98
C ARG A 112 -13.88 1.32 -11.90
N TYR A 113 -14.51 1.57 -10.76
CA TYR A 113 -14.47 0.61 -9.67
C TYR A 113 -15.28 -0.66 -10.00
N THR A 114 -16.36 -0.58 -10.76
CA THR A 114 -17.11 -1.77 -11.21
C THR A 114 -16.21 -2.67 -12.07
N ALA A 115 -15.49 -2.11 -13.03
CA ALA A 115 -14.55 -2.89 -13.86
C ALA A 115 -13.41 -3.51 -13.04
N LEU A 116 -12.95 -2.83 -11.99
CA LEU A 116 -11.93 -3.36 -11.09
C LEU A 116 -12.47 -4.47 -10.18
N LEU A 117 -13.70 -4.33 -9.68
CA LEU A 117 -14.36 -5.36 -8.86
C LEU A 117 -14.61 -6.63 -9.68
N GLU A 118 -14.96 -6.49 -10.96
CA GLU A 118 -15.10 -7.61 -11.89
C GLU A 118 -13.79 -8.41 -12.03
N GLN A 119 -12.64 -7.73 -12.13
CA GLN A 119 -11.33 -8.39 -12.23
C GLN A 119 -10.98 -9.23 -10.99
N VAL A 120 -11.54 -8.91 -9.83
CA VAL A 120 -11.29 -9.63 -8.57
C VAL A 120 -12.47 -10.50 -8.13
N GLY A 121 -13.52 -10.63 -8.97
CA GLY A 121 -14.71 -11.44 -8.71
C GLY A 121 -15.49 -10.96 -7.49
N LEU A 122 -15.78 -9.66 -7.44
CA LEU A 122 -16.57 -8.99 -6.40
C LEU A 122 -17.68 -8.09 -6.99
N GLU A 123 -17.97 -8.19 -8.27
CA GLU A 123 -18.96 -7.39 -8.98
C GLU A 123 -20.39 -7.57 -8.44
N ASP A 124 -20.70 -8.77 -7.93
CA ASP A 124 -21.98 -9.13 -7.32
C ASP A 124 -22.09 -8.70 -5.83
N LYS A 125 -21.06 -8.06 -5.27
CA LYS A 125 -20.98 -7.68 -3.86
C LYS A 125 -21.15 -6.19 -3.60
N LEU A 126 -21.53 -5.40 -4.60
CA LEU A 126 -21.63 -3.93 -4.49
C LEU A 126 -22.48 -3.45 -3.31
N ASP A 127 -23.57 -4.13 -3.04
CA ASP A 127 -24.52 -3.77 -1.97
C ASP A 127 -24.25 -4.51 -0.64
N PHE A 128 -23.23 -5.34 -0.58
CA PHE A 128 -22.82 -6.02 0.65
C PHE A 128 -22.02 -5.09 1.54
N PHE A 129 -22.22 -5.18 2.85
CA PHE A 129 -21.36 -4.50 3.81
C PHE A 129 -19.95 -5.07 3.79
N VAL A 130 -18.94 -4.19 3.87
CA VAL A 130 -17.53 -4.60 3.78
C VAL A 130 -17.13 -5.46 4.98
N ASP A 131 -17.67 -5.18 6.16
CA ASP A 131 -17.43 -5.98 7.37
C ASP A 131 -17.98 -7.41 7.26
N GLY A 132 -19.06 -7.62 6.51
CA GLY A 132 -19.65 -8.91 6.20
C GLY A 132 -18.88 -9.76 5.18
N LEU A 133 -17.91 -9.20 4.48
CA LEU A 133 -17.09 -9.94 3.51
C LEU A 133 -16.15 -10.93 4.22
N SER A 134 -15.92 -12.08 3.60
CA SER A 134 -14.91 -13.02 4.08
C SER A 134 -13.50 -12.41 4.03
N ARG A 135 -12.57 -12.95 4.82
CA ARG A 135 -11.16 -12.50 4.82
C ARG A 135 -10.55 -12.48 3.42
N GLY A 136 -10.79 -13.53 2.61
CA GLY A 136 -10.28 -13.59 1.24
C GLY A 136 -10.90 -12.55 0.31
N MET A 137 -12.20 -12.23 0.49
CA MET A 137 -12.86 -11.15 -0.25
C MET A 137 -12.29 -9.78 0.13
N LYS A 138 -12.08 -9.54 1.43
CA LYS A 138 -11.42 -8.31 1.92
C LYS A 138 -10.00 -8.16 1.36
N GLN A 139 -9.23 -9.26 1.32
CA GLN A 139 -7.88 -9.25 0.73
C GLN A 139 -7.88 -8.94 -0.77
N ARG A 140 -8.92 -9.33 -1.51
CA ARG A 140 -9.08 -8.98 -2.94
C ARG A 140 -9.55 -7.54 -3.13
N LEU A 141 -10.40 -7.02 -2.25
CA LEU A 141 -10.91 -5.65 -2.29
C LEU A 141 -9.81 -4.62 -2.00
N CYS A 142 -8.87 -4.93 -1.10
CA CYS A 142 -7.84 -4.02 -0.64
C CYS A 142 -6.94 -3.48 -1.78
N PRO A 143 -6.30 -4.29 -2.65
CA PRO A 143 -5.50 -3.76 -3.77
C PRO A 143 -6.30 -2.88 -4.71
N VAL A 144 -7.57 -3.22 -4.94
CA VAL A 144 -8.45 -2.47 -5.85
C VAL A 144 -8.68 -1.06 -5.34
N SER A 145 -8.97 -0.90 -4.05
CA SER A 145 -9.23 0.41 -3.44
C SER A 145 -7.97 1.27 -3.28
N TYR A 146 -6.84 0.67 -2.86
CA TYR A 146 -5.63 1.45 -2.52
C TYR A 146 -4.70 1.74 -3.71
N THR A 147 -4.69 0.91 -4.73
CA THR A 147 -3.73 1.01 -5.83
C THR A 147 -4.36 1.19 -7.20
N HIS A 148 -5.33 0.36 -7.57
CA HIS A 148 -5.84 0.34 -8.93
C HIS A 148 -6.81 1.48 -9.25
N LEU A 149 -7.53 2.01 -8.28
CA LEU A 149 -8.34 3.23 -8.48
C LEU A 149 -7.50 4.43 -8.88
N ARG A 150 -6.24 4.46 -8.46
CA ARG A 150 -5.30 5.54 -8.74
C ARG A 150 -4.63 5.44 -10.12
N ALA A 151 -4.43 4.24 -10.65
CA ALA A 151 -3.74 4.02 -11.92
C ALA A 151 -4.59 4.58 -13.08
N HIS A 152 -4.12 5.71 -13.66
CA HIS A 152 -4.59 6.48 -14.84
C HIS A 152 -5.73 7.43 -14.64
#